data_2d188946caf9c9d426d4a075a8f7e35b
#
_entry.id   2d188946caf9c9d426d4a075a8f7e35b
#
_cell.length_a   1.000
_cell.length_b   1.000
_cell.length_c   1.000
_cell.angle_alpha   90.00
_cell.angle_beta   90.00
_cell.angle_gamma   90.00
#
_symmetry.space_group_name_H-M   'P 1'
#
loop_
_entity.id
_entity.type
_entity.pdbx_description
1 polymer ?
#
loop_
_entity_poly.entity_id
_entity_poly.type
_entity_poly.pdbx_seq_one_letter_code
_entity_poly.pdbx_strand_id
1 'polypeptide(L)'
;MKLRKKNVGIFIFDLVEVLDFSGPYEVFSSARLTKKSTHSIQNKPQAFNVFTFSEKKKYILASGGLKVKSSFILKNCPALDILILPGGIGTRKLLENKNIINWLKAKTNVDIIASVCTGSLLLAKAGLLEKKKATTHWGALKLLKEISPSTKVIKKNKYLFDKYYTSAGVST
;
A
#
# COMPACT_ATOMS: atom_id res chain seq x y z
N MET A 1 -24.27 14.30 12.43
CA MET A 1 -22.82 14.07 12.69
C MET A 1 -22.08 14.08 11.36
N LYS A 2 -21.16 15.03 11.13
CA LYS A 2 -20.36 15.09 9.89
C LYS A 2 -19.33 13.97 9.96
N LEU A 3 -19.47 12.95 9.13
CA LEU A 3 -18.50 11.85 9.07
C LEU A 3 -17.13 12.40 8.72
N ARG A 4 -16.11 12.11 9.56
CA ARG A 4 -14.72 12.44 9.28
C ARG A 4 -14.26 11.68 8.03
N LYS A 5 -13.65 12.37 7.08
CA LYS A 5 -13.00 11.71 5.95
C LYS A 5 -11.88 10.79 6.47
N LYS A 6 -11.82 9.55 5.97
CA LYS A 6 -10.75 8.62 6.31
C LYS A 6 -9.46 8.98 5.56
N ASN A 7 -8.35 8.92 6.26
CA ASN A 7 -7.02 9.16 5.71
C ASN A 7 -6.48 7.90 5.04
N VAL A 8 -6.19 8.00 3.75
CA VAL A 8 -5.53 6.96 2.94
C VAL A 8 -4.11 7.40 2.65
N GLY A 9 -3.16 6.76 3.30
CA GLY A 9 -1.73 7.00 3.06
C GLY A 9 -1.14 5.92 2.15
N ILE A 10 -0.49 6.36 1.09
CA ILE A 10 0.21 5.48 0.13
C ILE A 10 1.71 5.69 0.32
N PHE A 11 2.40 4.64 0.74
CA PHE A 11 3.84 4.67 0.98
C PHE A 11 4.60 4.61 -0.34
N ILE A 12 5.40 5.63 -0.64
CA ILE A 12 6.22 5.67 -1.86
C ILE A 12 7.71 5.73 -1.52
N PHE A 13 8.53 5.13 -2.38
CA PHE A 13 9.97 4.97 -2.19
C PHE A 13 10.69 4.89 -3.54
N ASP A 14 12.02 5.03 -3.56
CA ASP A 14 12.79 4.92 -4.79
C ASP A 14 12.58 3.54 -5.45
N LEU A 15 12.35 3.52 -6.77
CA LEU A 15 12.02 2.34 -7.58
C LEU A 15 10.69 1.67 -7.18
N VAL A 16 9.74 2.45 -6.64
CA VAL A 16 8.34 2.03 -6.51
C VAL A 16 7.72 1.85 -7.91
N GLU A 17 6.89 0.82 -8.08
CA GLU A 17 6.15 0.63 -9.33
C GLU A 17 5.05 1.69 -9.48
N VAL A 18 5.04 2.38 -10.63
CA VAL A 18 4.17 3.55 -10.84
C VAL A 18 2.70 3.19 -10.69
N LEU A 19 2.23 2.13 -11.35
CA LEU A 19 0.82 1.76 -11.32
C LEU A 19 0.39 1.26 -9.93
N ASP A 20 1.29 0.67 -9.16
CA ASP A 20 0.99 0.13 -7.83
C ASP A 20 0.64 1.23 -6.81
N PHE A 21 1.12 2.47 -7.00
CA PHE A 21 0.72 3.59 -6.14
C PHE A 21 -0.28 4.54 -6.81
N SER A 22 -0.16 4.78 -8.12
CA SER A 22 -1.05 5.71 -8.83
C SER A 22 -2.45 5.13 -9.02
N GLY A 23 -2.59 3.82 -9.24
CA GLY A 23 -3.88 3.15 -9.34
C GLY A 23 -4.71 3.32 -8.07
N PRO A 24 -4.24 2.90 -6.90
CA PRO A 24 -4.93 3.15 -5.64
C PRO A 24 -5.15 4.64 -5.36
N TYR A 25 -4.19 5.50 -5.67
CA TYR A 25 -4.34 6.94 -5.51
C TYR A 25 -5.55 7.46 -6.29
N GLU A 26 -5.67 7.10 -7.56
CA GLU A 26 -6.79 7.50 -8.42
C GLU A 26 -8.13 6.96 -7.87
N VAL A 27 -8.20 5.68 -7.56
CA VAL A 27 -9.44 5.05 -7.06
C VAL A 27 -9.94 5.74 -5.79
N PHE A 28 -9.09 5.96 -4.80
CA PHE A 28 -9.49 6.60 -3.56
C PHE A 28 -9.74 8.10 -3.70
N SER A 29 -8.99 8.82 -4.55
CA SER A 29 -9.17 10.25 -4.77
C SER A 29 -10.44 10.58 -5.56
N SER A 30 -10.85 9.67 -6.45
CA SER A 30 -12.08 9.80 -7.25
C SER A 30 -13.34 9.40 -6.49
N ALA A 31 -13.22 8.66 -5.38
CA ALA A 31 -14.37 8.20 -4.61
C ALA A 31 -15.15 9.36 -3.99
N ARG A 32 -16.47 9.32 -4.10
CA ARG A 32 -17.39 10.36 -3.60
C ARG A 32 -18.46 9.77 -2.68
N LEU A 33 -18.84 10.57 -1.67
CA LEU A 33 -19.98 10.24 -0.82
C LEU A 33 -21.28 10.54 -1.59
N THR A 34 -22.04 9.50 -1.92
CA THR A 34 -23.33 9.65 -2.59
C THR A 34 -24.30 8.57 -2.15
N LYS A 35 -25.56 8.95 -1.94
CA LYS A 35 -26.66 8.02 -1.66
C LYS A 35 -27.36 7.49 -2.92
N LYS A 36 -27.15 8.11 -4.07
CA LYS A 36 -27.76 7.74 -5.36
C LYS A 36 -26.74 7.92 -6.49
N SER A 37 -26.81 7.03 -7.49
CA SER A 37 -26.10 7.23 -8.74
C SER A 37 -26.65 8.46 -9.45
N THR A 38 -25.84 9.49 -9.60
CA THR A 38 -26.18 10.71 -10.34
C THR A 38 -25.07 11.02 -11.29
N HIS A 39 -25.41 11.51 -12.48
CA HIS A 39 -24.48 11.74 -13.59
C HIS A 39 -23.38 12.81 -13.33
N SER A 40 -23.53 13.66 -12.30
CA SER A 40 -22.51 14.67 -11.98
C SER A 40 -21.77 14.33 -10.69
N ILE A 41 -20.45 14.09 -10.81
CA ILE A 41 -19.54 13.80 -9.69
C ILE A 41 -18.90 15.08 -9.12
N GLN A 42 -18.85 16.16 -9.93
CA GLN A 42 -18.02 17.35 -9.66
C GLN A 42 -18.35 18.07 -8.35
N ASN A 43 -19.59 18.07 -7.90
CA ASN A 43 -20.03 18.80 -6.70
C ASN A 43 -20.23 17.90 -5.47
N LYS A 44 -19.75 16.65 -5.50
CA LYS A 44 -19.91 15.72 -4.38
C LYS A 44 -18.68 15.70 -3.48
N PRO A 45 -18.86 15.60 -2.15
CA PRO A 45 -17.73 15.56 -1.23
C PRO A 45 -16.90 14.29 -1.46
N GLN A 46 -15.58 14.44 -1.46
CA GLN A 46 -14.65 13.32 -1.47
C GLN A 46 -14.88 12.42 -0.26
N ALA A 47 -14.83 11.10 -0.48
CA ALA A 47 -14.98 10.12 0.58
C ALA A 47 -13.71 9.99 1.45
N PHE A 48 -12.54 10.21 0.85
CA PHE A 48 -11.25 10.01 1.48
C PHE A 48 -10.36 11.26 1.38
N ASN A 49 -9.42 11.37 2.31
CA ASN A 49 -8.27 12.26 2.23
C ASN A 49 -7.06 11.41 1.81
N VAL A 50 -6.66 11.50 0.54
CA VAL A 50 -5.62 10.63 -0.05
C VAL A 50 -4.32 11.40 -0.19
N PHE A 51 -3.23 10.80 0.25
CA PHE A 51 -1.90 11.38 0.14
C PHE A 51 -0.81 10.32 0.02
N THR A 52 0.31 10.72 -0.57
CA THR A 52 1.52 9.91 -0.59
C THR A 52 2.46 10.32 0.54
N PHE A 53 3.20 9.38 1.07
CA PHE A 53 4.27 9.66 2.02
C PHE A 53 5.47 8.74 1.78
N SER A 54 6.65 9.21 2.17
CA SER A 54 7.92 8.50 2.03
C SER A 54 8.63 8.42 3.38
N GLU A 55 9.72 7.65 3.47
CA GLU A 55 10.47 7.55 4.74
C GLU A 55 11.06 8.90 5.17
N LYS A 56 11.96 9.44 4.35
CA LYS A 56 12.73 10.67 4.69
C LYS A 56 12.79 11.65 3.54
N LYS A 57 12.71 11.17 2.30
CA LYS A 57 12.91 11.97 1.10
C LYS A 57 11.61 12.63 0.67
N LYS A 58 11.66 13.94 0.41
CA LYS A 58 10.54 14.66 -0.19
C LYS A 58 10.29 14.26 -1.65
N TYR A 59 11.32 13.84 -2.36
CA TYR A 59 11.25 13.37 -3.74
C TYR A 59 11.77 11.95 -3.82
N ILE A 60 11.07 11.10 -4.56
CA ILE A 60 11.48 9.74 -4.90
C ILE A 60 11.56 9.60 -6.42
N LEU A 61 12.37 8.67 -6.87
CA LEU A 61 12.48 8.28 -8.27
C LEU A 61 11.78 6.92 -8.44
N ALA A 62 10.57 6.91 -9.00
CA ALA A 62 9.82 5.70 -9.27
C ALA A 62 10.42 4.91 -10.43
N SER A 63 9.90 3.70 -10.69
CA SER A 63 10.27 2.92 -11.88
C SER A 63 10.05 3.73 -13.16
N GLY A 64 10.89 3.49 -14.18
CA GLY A 64 10.86 4.27 -15.43
C GLY A 64 11.37 5.71 -15.31
N GLY A 65 11.93 6.12 -14.16
CA GLY A 65 12.54 7.44 -13.98
C GLY A 65 11.56 8.56 -13.61
N LEU A 66 10.30 8.23 -13.29
CA LEU A 66 9.31 9.23 -12.89
C LEU A 66 9.66 9.82 -11.51
N LYS A 67 9.91 11.13 -11.47
CA LYS A 67 10.17 11.85 -10.21
C LYS A 67 8.85 12.24 -9.55
N VAL A 68 8.62 11.78 -8.34
CA VAL A 68 7.40 12.02 -7.58
C VAL A 68 7.73 12.73 -6.27
N LYS A 69 6.97 13.78 -5.95
CA LYS A 69 7.04 14.48 -4.67
C LYS A 69 6.03 13.85 -3.71
N SER A 70 6.50 13.33 -2.58
CA SER A 70 5.60 12.89 -1.51
C SER A 70 4.96 14.07 -0.80
N SER A 71 3.69 13.93 -0.40
CA SER A 71 2.97 14.95 0.37
C SER A 71 3.56 15.10 1.78
N PHE A 72 3.97 13.98 2.38
CA PHE A 72 4.53 13.90 3.72
C PHE A 72 5.77 13.01 3.75
N ILE A 73 6.54 13.13 4.83
CA ILE A 73 7.53 12.13 5.21
C ILE A 73 7.04 11.38 6.46
N LEU A 74 7.62 10.24 6.77
CA LEU A 74 7.19 9.37 7.86
C LEU A 74 7.04 10.11 9.20
N LYS A 75 7.94 11.06 9.47
CA LYS A 75 7.97 11.84 10.72
C LYS A 75 6.73 12.71 10.94
N ASN A 76 6.15 13.25 9.87
CA ASN A 76 5.00 14.15 9.90
C ASN A 76 3.77 13.62 9.16
N CYS A 77 3.76 12.30 8.88
CA CYS A 77 2.64 11.64 8.25
C CYS A 77 1.41 11.69 9.16
N PRO A 78 0.25 12.14 8.68
CA PRO A 78 -0.99 12.12 9.45
C PRO A 78 -1.35 10.70 9.91
N ALA A 79 -2.20 10.59 10.93
CA ALA A 79 -2.75 9.31 11.34
C ALA A 79 -3.47 8.64 10.16
N LEU A 80 -3.22 7.34 9.98
CA LEU A 80 -3.73 6.55 8.86
C LEU A 80 -4.94 5.74 9.29
N ASP A 81 -6.02 5.80 8.51
CA ASP A 81 -7.12 4.84 8.59
C ASP A 81 -6.87 3.68 7.60
N ILE A 82 -6.26 3.99 6.45
CA ILE A 82 -5.92 3.03 5.40
C ILE A 82 -4.45 3.23 5.01
N LEU A 83 -3.69 2.15 5.00
CA LEU A 83 -2.30 2.10 4.54
C LEU A 83 -2.20 1.26 3.28
N ILE A 84 -1.66 1.83 2.21
CA ILE A 84 -1.34 1.14 0.97
C ILE A 84 0.18 1.00 0.85
N LEU A 85 0.63 -0.23 0.63
CA LEU A 85 2.03 -0.59 0.41
C LEU A 85 2.22 -1.06 -1.04
N PRO A 86 2.64 -0.19 -1.95
CA PRO A 86 2.96 -0.54 -3.33
C PRO A 86 4.17 -1.48 -3.43
N GLY A 87 4.30 -2.13 -4.58
CA GLY A 87 5.49 -2.89 -4.93
C GLY A 87 6.51 -2.10 -5.73
N GLY A 88 7.31 -2.82 -6.47
CA GLY A 88 8.43 -2.33 -7.25
C GLY A 88 9.75 -2.96 -6.80
N ILE A 89 10.79 -2.80 -7.62
CA ILE A 89 12.10 -3.40 -7.34
C ILE A 89 12.73 -2.83 -6.06
N GLY A 90 12.39 -1.59 -5.70
CA GLY A 90 12.86 -0.92 -4.48
C GLY A 90 12.45 -1.61 -3.18
N THR A 91 11.42 -2.47 -3.19
CA THR A 91 11.01 -3.24 -2.00
C THR A 91 12.14 -4.09 -1.44
N ARG A 92 13.05 -4.64 -2.31
CA ARG A 92 14.19 -5.47 -1.88
C ARG A 92 15.08 -4.71 -0.92
N LYS A 93 15.40 -3.45 -1.23
CA LYS A 93 16.21 -2.59 -0.35
C LYS A 93 15.49 -2.27 0.96
N LEU A 94 14.18 -2.11 0.92
CA LEU A 94 13.38 -1.82 2.11
C LEU A 94 13.26 -3.01 3.07
N LEU A 95 13.43 -4.26 2.60
CA LEU A 95 13.47 -5.44 3.49
C LEU A 95 14.58 -5.36 4.53
N GLU A 96 15.68 -4.66 4.23
CA GLU A 96 16.81 -4.45 5.13
C GLU A 96 16.68 -3.16 5.96
N ASN A 97 15.69 -2.34 5.70
CA ASN A 97 15.46 -1.09 6.42
C ASN A 97 14.73 -1.34 7.74
N LYS A 98 15.47 -1.50 8.82
CA LYS A 98 14.92 -1.75 10.17
C LYS A 98 13.90 -0.70 10.61
N ASN A 99 14.10 0.58 10.23
CA ASN A 99 13.17 1.66 10.61
C ASN A 99 11.79 1.43 10.00
N ILE A 100 11.73 1.14 8.70
CA ILE A 100 10.47 0.87 7.99
C ILE A 100 9.81 -0.41 8.51
N ILE A 101 10.58 -1.48 8.69
CA ILE A 101 10.03 -2.75 9.18
C ILE A 101 9.46 -2.60 10.61
N ASN A 102 10.17 -1.92 11.50
CA ASN A 102 9.68 -1.67 12.87
C ASN A 102 8.47 -0.73 12.87
N TRP A 103 8.48 0.29 12.00
CA TRP A 103 7.33 1.17 11.83
C TRP A 103 6.09 0.40 11.37
N LEU A 104 6.23 -0.54 10.42
CA LEU A 104 5.12 -1.39 9.97
C LEU A 104 4.59 -2.29 11.08
N LYS A 105 5.48 -2.92 11.86
CA LYS A 105 5.09 -3.73 13.03
C LYS A 105 4.21 -2.97 14.02
N ALA A 106 4.48 -1.69 14.20
CA ALA A 106 3.74 -0.83 15.13
C ALA A 106 2.39 -0.34 14.57
N LYS A 107 2.02 -0.64 13.31
CA LYS A 107 0.77 -0.16 12.68
C LYS A 107 -0.44 -1.04 12.99
N THR A 108 -0.61 -1.42 14.25
CA THR A 108 -1.75 -2.24 14.72
C THR A 108 -3.09 -1.49 14.75
N ASN A 109 -3.04 -0.15 14.78
CA ASN A 109 -4.22 0.73 14.87
C ASN A 109 -4.72 1.26 13.52
N VAL A 110 -4.19 0.75 12.40
CA VAL A 110 -4.67 1.08 11.06
C VAL A 110 -5.81 0.15 10.71
N ASP A 111 -6.98 0.70 10.36
CA ASP A 111 -8.19 -0.10 10.10
C ASP A 111 -7.97 -1.08 8.93
N ILE A 112 -7.33 -0.60 7.86
CA ILE A 112 -7.08 -1.38 6.65
C ILE A 112 -5.61 -1.23 6.23
N ILE A 113 -4.92 -2.35 6.09
CA ILE A 113 -3.61 -2.41 5.47
C ILE A 113 -3.72 -3.25 4.21
N ALA A 114 -3.34 -2.67 3.08
CA ALA A 114 -3.34 -3.33 1.78
C ALA A 114 -1.96 -3.24 1.10
N SER A 115 -1.57 -4.31 0.44
CA SER A 115 -0.36 -4.35 -0.36
C SER A 115 -0.66 -4.70 -1.82
N VAL A 116 0.08 -4.07 -2.71
CA VAL A 116 0.03 -4.33 -4.15
C VAL A 116 1.37 -4.92 -4.57
N CYS A 117 1.36 -5.93 -5.43
CA CYS A 117 2.57 -6.53 -5.99
C CYS A 117 3.56 -6.98 -4.88
N THR A 118 4.81 -6.58 -4.98
CA THR A 118 5.85 -6.91 -4.00
C THR A 118 5.74 -6.14 -2.67
N GLY A 119 4.76 -5.26 -2.50
CA GLY A 119 4.49 -4.61 -1.22
C GLY A 119 4.18 -5.59 -0.08
N SER A 120 3.62 -6.77 -0.40
CA SER A 120 3.37 -7.84 0.57
C SER A 120 4.65 -8.41 1.21
N LEU A 121 5.81 -8.29 0.55
CA LEU A 121 7.09 -8.69 1.13
C LEU A 121 7.43 -7.85 2.37
N LEU A 122 7.06 -6.57 2.39
CA LEU A 122 7.25 -5.69 3.54
C LEU A 122 6.37 -6.13 4.72
N LEU A 123 5.12 -6.53 4.45
CA LEU A 123 4.24 -7.10 5.46
C LEU A 123 4.78 -8.42 6.02
N ALA A 124 5.31 -9.28 5.14
CA ALA A 124 5.93 -10.54 5.52
C ALA A 124 7.16 -10.31 6.42
N LYS A 125 8.07 -9.42 6.02
CA LYS A 125 9.28 -9.07 6.78
C LYS A 125 8.94 -8.45 8.15
N ALA A 126 7.83 -7.72 8.22
CA ALA A 126 7.31 -7.18 9.48
C ALA A 126 6.60 -8.23 10.37
N GLY A 127 6.50 -9.50 9.93
CA GLY A 127 5.83 -10.58 10.68
C GLY A 127 4.30 -10.51 10.62
N LEU A 128 3.74 -9.60 9.84
CA LEU A 128 2.29 -9.39 9.79
C LEU A 128 1.53 -10.47 9.02
N LEU A 129 2.22 -11.23 8.16
CA LEU A 129 1.62 -12.31 7.37
C LEU A 129 1.81 -13.71 7.96
N GLU A 130 2.38 -13.82 9.17
CA GLU A 130 2.56 -15.12 9.83
C GLU A 130 1.23 -15.85 10.01
N LYS A 131 1.20 -17.14 9.60
CA LYS A 131 0.02 -18.03 9.64
C LYS A 131 -1.20 -17.50 8.86
N LYS A 132 -1.00 -16.54 7.92
CA LYS A 132 -2.06 -15.96 7.10
C LYS A 132 -1.98 -16.42 5.65
N LYS A 133 -3.10 -16.30 4.92
CA LYS A 133 -3.11 -16.43 3.47
C LYS A 133 -2.68 -15.12 2.85
N ALA A 134 -1.77 -15.18 1.88
CA ALA A 134 -1.31 -13.99 1.16
C ALA A 134 -0.92 -14.33 -0.28
N THR A 135 -0.95 -13.31 -1.12
CA THR A 135 -0.39 -13.35 -2.47
C THR A 135 0.57 -12.19 -2.68
N THR A 136 1.32 -12.25 -3.76
CA THR A 136 2.27 -11.23 -4.20
C THR A 136 2.42 -11.32 -5.71
N HIS A 137 3.22 -10.44 -6.30
CA HIS A 137 3.62 -10.57 -7.69
C HIS A 137 4.15 -11.98 -7.98
N TRP A 138 3.78 -12.56 -9.14
CA TRP A 138 4.12 -13.94 -9.50
C TRP A 138 5.61 -14.25 -9.39
N GLY A 139 6.49 -13.33 -9.79
CA GLY A 139 7.95 -13.46 -9.70
C GLY A 139 8.51 -13.35 -8.26
N ALA A 140 7.68 -13.07 -7.25
CA ALA A 140 8.09 -12.92 -5.85
C ALA A 140 7.45 -13.96 -4.91
N LEU A 141 6.65 -14.91 -5.43
CA LEU A 141 5.98 -15.93 -4.61
C LEU A 141 6.96 -16.77 -3.79
N LYS A 142 8.09 -17.17 -4.40
CA LYS A 142 9.15 -17.92 -3.70
C LYS A 142 9.76 -17.08 -2.58
N LEU A 143 10.13 -15.83 -2.87
CA LEU A 143 10.71 -14.92 -1.89
C LEU A 143 9.74 -14.62 -0.74
N LEU A 144 8.43 -14.46 -1.01
CA LEU A 144 7.42 -14.31 0.02
C LEU A 144 7.43 -15.51 1.00
N LYS A 145 7.52 -16.73 0.47
CA LYS A 145 7.57 -17.96 1.26
C LYS A 145 8.86 -18.07 2.07
N GLU A 146 9.99 -17.63 1.52
CA GLU A 146 11.30 -17.61 2.20
C GLU A 146 11.30 -16.60 3.37
N ILE A 147 10.74 -15.39 3.17
CA ILE A 147 10.68 -14.34 4.20
C ILE A 147 9.73 -14.74 5.34
N SER A 148 8.60 -15.37 5.02
CA SER A 148 7.60 -15.79 6.00
C SER A 148 7.17 -17.24 5.76
N PRO A 149 7.95 -18.23 6.28
CA PRO A 149 7.68 -19.65 6.07
C PRO A 149 6.31 -20.13 6.55
N SER A 150 5.74 -19.48 7.56
CA SER A 150 4.41 -19.80 8.08
C SER A 150 3.26 -19.23 7.24
N THR A 151 3.53 -18.31 6.31
CA THR A 151 2.52 -17.74 5.40
C THR A 151 2.05 -18.79 4.39
N LYS A 152 0.72 -18.94 4.25
CA LYS A 152 0.13 -19.74 3.19
C LYS A 152 0.08 -18.92 1.89
N VAL A 153 1.09 -19.08 1.05
CA VAL A 153 1.21 -18.35 -0.23
C VAL A 153 0.22 -18.93 -1.25
N ILE A 154 -0.67 -18.09 -1.77
CA ILE A 154 -1.70 -18.47 -2.76
C ILE A 154 -1.31 -17.89 -4.12
N LYS A 155 -1.09 -18.76 -5.11
CA LYS A 155 -0.57 -18.40 -6.45
C LYS A 155 -1.64 -17.93 -7.45
N LYS A 156 -2.87 -18.47 -7.34
CA LYS A 156 -3.91 -18.31 -8.38
C LYS A 156 -4.81 -17.08 -8.18
N ASN A 157 -4.73 -16.41 -7.05
CA ASN A 157 -5.63 -15.32 -6.73
C ASN A 157 -5.00 -13.97 -7.09
N LYS A 158 -5.75 -13.14 -7.80
CA LYS A 158 -5.34 -11.75 -8.08
C LYS A 158 -5.25 -10.91 -6.82
N TYR A 159 -6.13 -11.16 -5.86
CA TYR A 159 -6.12 -10.56 -4.53
C TYR A 159 -6.65 -11.53 -3.48
N LEU A 160 -6.29 -11.28 -2.23
CA LEU A 160 -6.73 -12.01 -1.05
C LEU A 160 -6.97 -11.06 0.11
N PHE A 161 -7.90 -11.46 0.97
CA PHE A 161 -8.10 -10.87 2.28
C PHE A 161 -8.00 -11.94 3.36
N ASP A 162 -7.05 -11.76 4.28
CA ASP A 162 -6.92 -12.55 5.50
C ASP A 162 -6.26 -11.65 6.55
N LYS A 163 -7.07 -10.84 7.24
CA LYS A 163 -6.68 -9.70 8.07
C LYS A 163 -6.07 -8.53 7.27
N TYR A 164 -5.22 -8.81 6.27
CA TYR A 164 -4.62 -7.82 5.37
C TYR A 164 -5.05 -8.10 3.94
N TYR A 165 -5.18 -7.05 3.15
CA TYR A 165 -5.37 -7.20 1.70
C TYR A 165 -4.01 -7.38 1.04
N THR A 166 -3.87 -8.40 0.22
CA THR A 166 -2.67 -8.60 -0.61
C THR A 166 -3.10 -8.85 -2.04
N SER A 167 -2.45 -8.21 -3.01
CA SER A 167 -2.73 -8.39 -4.43
C SER A 167 -1.47 -8.66 -5.24
N ALA A 168 -1.65 -9.30 -6.39
CA ALA A 168 -0.55 -9.73 -7.24
C ALA A 168 0.07 -8.59 -8.07
N GLY A 169 -0.65 -7.47 -8.26
CA GLY A 169 -0.11 -6.26 -8.90
C GLY A 169 -0.33 -6.19 -10.41
N VAL A 170 0.51 -5.43 -11.10
CA VAL A 170 0.34 -4.95 -12.48
C VAL A 170 0.18 -6.05 -13.54
N SER A 171 0.74 -7.23 -13.33
CA SER A 171 0.82 -8.30 -14.31
C SER A 171 -0.20 -9.42 -14.10
N THR A 172 -1.34 -9.09 -13.54
CA THR A 172 -2.40 -10.08 -13.26
C THR A 172 -3.66 -9.91 -14.07
#